data_c62b1ea6ebaf76a3129c05eaea23f13e
#
_entry.id   c62b1ea6ebaf76a3129c05eaea23f13e
#
_cell.length_a   1.000
_cell.length_b   1.000
_cell.length_c   1.000
_cell.angle_alpha   90.00
_cell.angle_beta   90.00
_cell.angle_gamma   90.00
#
_symmetry.space_group_name_H-M   'P 1'
#
loop_
_entity.id
_entity.type
_entity.pdbx_description
1 polymer ?
#
loop_
_entity_poly.entity_id
_entity_poly.type
_entity_poly.pdbx_seq_one_letter_code
_entity_poly.pdbx_strand_id
1 'polypeptide(L)'
;MAIISIIGHKGGVGKTTLSINIAAAITQALNSNKTQRPVCLFDLDLRLPTITGILNSHPQKTFFDLFETLANRTYQVGFLHELYQILVPFQEYKTGNIPKDNPRLLKSIASYKNLNEQLFNYSEFEFGDEIHELFLMRGDINRPSDLKKRDVTKLFKRIDVNKFRKILREYEGNARPDIDEYISYIEEYGFAILGGEVPILGKKHHRQRINAPEFLALFLEFVQEVCEKFKHVILDTPAGGVNHLSSLMNSIDQVLFVFDVSNSIAIKGSIDALHTFIDYYEDFLIKYNNGRLTGLDKSYVDRLVASKGQEADMQALATKKMGIIFNRCQDTNEIPLCLDQLREYLETLDKYEKYKGRIHLIGLLPSNKVINITNNRGTLFYDKDKKLSNRIDIIAKSIIDSNATRPTLAYSNAEILSKLEEQTGLGIGRAFSRIASSLS
;
A
#
# COMPACT_ATOMS: atom_id res chain seq x y z
N MET A 1 10.78 2.69 12.64
CA MET A 1 9.49 2.39 12.00
C MET A 1 9.73 2.33 10.50
N ALA A 2 9.23 1.29 9.83
CA ALA A 2 9.42 1.17 8.39
C ALA A 2 8.19 0.51 7.72
N ILE A 3 7.80 1.04 6.56
CA ILE A 3 6.83 0.43 5.65
C ILE A 3 7.61 -0.34 4.60
N ILE A 4 7.34 -1.63 4.49
CA ILE A 4 8.06 -2.57 3.64
C ILE A 4 7.07 -3.16 2.64
N SER A 5 7.35 -3.07 1.34
CA SER A 5 6.52 -3.72 0.32
C SER A 5 7.21 -4.93 -0.27
N ILE A 6 6.48 -6.02 -0.47
CA ILE A 6 6.95 -7.24 -1.12
C ILE A 6 6.30 -7.37 -2.48
N ILE A 7 7.09 -7.27 -3.54
CA ILE A 7 6.66 -7.21 -4.94
C ILE A 7 7.15 -8.42 -5.71
N GLY A 8 6.34 -8.89 -6.67
CA GLY A 8 6.74 -9.92 -7.63
C GLY A 8 5.97 -9.77 -8.94
N HIS A 9 6.57 -10.20 -10.04
CA HIS A 9 6.07 -9.99 -11.39
C HIS A 9 4.75 -10.72 -11.71
N LYS A 10 4.51 -11.88 -11.07
CA LYS A 10 3.31 -12.70 -11.31
C LYS A 10 2.79 -13.38 -10.05
N GLY A 11 1.62 -14.02 -10.18
CA GLY A 11 1.09 -14.93 -9.16
C GLY A 11 2.00 -16.15 -8.94
N GLY A 12 2.01 -16.67 -7.72
CA GLY A 12 2.72 -17.90 -7.39
C GLY A 12 4.24 -17.77 -7.23
N VAL A 13 4.86 -16.58 -7.36
CA VAL A 13 6.31 -16.42 -7.12
C VAL A 13 6.72 -16.52 -5.65
N GLY A 14 5.75 -16.66 -4.74
CA GLY A 14 5.99 -16.85 -3.30
C GLY A 14 5.95 -15.57 -2.47
N LYS A 15 5.42 -14.46 -2.97
CA LYS A 15 5.30 -13.19 -2.20
C LYS A 15 4.64 -13.40 -0.85
N THR A 16 3.39 -13.83 -0.85
CA THR A 16 2.59 -14.02 0.37
C THR A 16 3.27 -14.98 1.36
N THR A 17 3.79 -16.09 0.86
CA THR A 17 4.55 -17.04 1.70
C THR A 17 5.75 -16.37 2.36
N LEU A 18 6.50 -15.55 1.60
CA LEU A 18 7.63 -14.80 2.13
C LEU A 18 7.17 -13.71 3.11
N SER A 19 6.13 -12.97 2.78
CA SER A 19 5.57 -11.90 3.62
C SER A 19 5.23 -12.40 5.02
N ILE A 20 4.52 -13.53 5.10
CA ILE A 20 4.11 -14.14 6.37
C ILE A 20 5.33 -14.63 7.18
N ASN A 21 6.25 -15.35 6.55
CA ASN A 21 7.43 -15.89 7.25
C ASN A 21 8.42 -14.80 7.65
N ILE A 22 8.57 -13.73 6.86
CA ILE A 22 9.36 -12.53 7.23
C ILE A 22 8.71 -11.81 8.40
N ALA A 23 7.38 -11.66 8.43
CA ALA A 23 6.66 -11.05 9.54
C ALA A 23 6.92 -11.81 10.85
N ALA A 24 6.86 -13.14 10.84
CA ALA A 24 7.17 -13.99 11.98
C ALA A 24 8.63 -13.81 12.45
N ALA A 25 9.59 -13.84 11.53
CA ALA A 25 11.00 -13.70 11.86
C ALA A 25 11.33 -12.29 12.41
N ILE A 26 10.78 -11.22 11.84
CA ILE A 26 10.95 -9.86 12.37
C ILE A 26 10.36 -9.78 13.78
N THR A 27 9.17 -10.34 13.97
CA THR A 27 8.53 -10.38 15.29
C THR A 27 9.40 -11.07 16.31
N GLN A 28 9.94 -12.24 15.99
CA GLN A 28 10.83 -12.98 16.88
C GLN A 28 12.12 -12.21 17.17
N ALA A 29 12.73 -11.58 16.18
CA ALA A 29 13.94 -10.79 16.34
C ALA A 29 13.75 -9.55 17.23
N LEU A 30 12.54 -8.97 17.24
CA LEU A 30 12.21 -7.75 18.00
C LEU A 30 11.57 -8.04 19.38
N ASN A 31 11.07 -9.25 19.61
CA ASN A 31 10.35 -9.65 20.82
C ASN A 31 11.26 -10.04 21.99
N SER A 32 12.39 -9.39 22.17
CA SER A 32 13.15 -9.51 23.43
C SER A 32 12.32 -9.09 24.67
N ASN A 33 11.23 -8.32 24.46
CA ASN A 33 10.23 -7.95 25.48
C ASN A 33 8.83 -8.17 24.92
N LYS A 34 8.11 -9.18 25.39
CA LYS A 34 6.78 -9.65 24.92
C LYS A 34 5.62 -8.63 24.93
N THR A 35 5.85 -7.39 25.28
CA THR A 35 4.79 -6.38 25.47
C THR A 35 4.54 -5.47 24.26
N GLN A 36 5.39 -5.48 23.24
CA GLN A 36 5.21 -4.65 22.04
C GLN A 36 4.89 -5.53 20.83
N ARG A 37 3.80 -5.18 20.14
CA ARG A 37 3.37 -5.76 18.88
C ARG A 37 4.23 -5.17 17.75
N PRO A 38 5.27 -5.86 17.25
CA PRO A 38 6.26 -5.19 16.43
C PRO A 38 5.88 -5.08 14.95
N VAL A 39 5.02 -5.98 14.45
CA VAL A 39 4.75 -6.13 13.00
C VAL A 39 3.26 -6.20 12.72
N CYS A 40 2.82 -5.47 11.68
CA CYS A 40 1.53 -5.64 11.05
C CYS A 40 1.71 -6.01 9.57
N LEU A 41 1.04 -7.07 9.12
CA LEU A 41 1.08 -7.58 7.76
C LEU A 41 -0.24 -7.29 7.04
N PHE A 42 -0.18 -6.58 5.90
CA PHE A 42 -1.34 -6.24 5.08
C PHE A 42 -1.43 -7.13 3.86
N ASP A 43 -2.60 -7.75 3.65
CA ASP A 43 -2.94 -8.46 2.42
C ASP A 43 -3.58 -7.48 1.42
N LEU A 44 -2.79 -7.00 0.46
CA LEU A 44 -3.26 -6.07 -0.57
C LEU A 44 -3.75 -6.78 -1.84
N ASP A 45 -3.73 -8.13 -1.88
CA ASP A 45 -4.32 -8.87 -2.99
C ASP A 45 -5.84 -9.01 -2.83
N LEU A 46 -6.54 -7.95 -3.23
CA LEU A 46 -8.00 -7.89 -3.17
C LEU A 46 -8.71 -8.91 -4.09
N ARG A 47 -7.99 -9.56 -5.00
CA ARG A 47 -8.57 -10.56 -5.91
C ARG A 47 -8.56 -11.95 -5.30
N LEU A 48 -7.45 -12.28 -4.66
CA LEU A 48 -7.21 -13.58 -4.05
C LEU A 48 -6.44 -13.40 -2.73
N PRO A 49 -7.10 -12.85 -1.69
CA PRO A 49 -6.47 -12.71 -0.40
C PRO A 49 -6.13 -14.11 0.15
N THR A 50 -4.85 -14.33 0.42
CA THR A 50 -4.34 -15.66 0.75
C THR A 50 -3.77 -15.76 2.17
N ILE A 51 -3.44 -14.60 2.79
CA ILE A 51 -2.84 -14.57 4.13
C ILE A 51 -3.75 -15.23 5.16
N THR A 52 -5.03 -14.88 5.17
CA THR A 52 -6.03 -15.44 6.09
C THR A 52 -6.20 -16.94 5.91
N GLY A 53 -6.20 -17.40 4.65
CA GLY A 53 -6.28 -18.84 4.34
C GLY A 53 -5.04 -19.61 4.78
N ILE A 54 -3.83 -19.07 4.55
CA ILE A 54 -2.58 -19.72 4.97
C ILE A 54 -2.48 -19.76 6.50
N LEU A 55 -2.91 -18.73 7.19
CA LEU A 55 -2.83 -18.63 8.66
C LEU A 55 -4.05 -19.26 9.37
N ASN A 56 -5.02 -19.77 8.63
CA ASN A 56 -6.30 -20.25 9.16
C ASN A 56 -6.94 -19.25 10.15
N SER A 57 -6.88 -17.96 9.78
CA SER A 57 -7.38 -16.86 10.59
C SER A 57 -8.73 -16.39 10.04
N HIS A 58 -9.63 -16.02 10.96
CA HIS A 58 -10.97 -15.54 10.64
C HIS A 58 -11.17 -14.14 11.23
N PRO A 59 -10.66 -13.08 10.57
CA PRO A 59 -10.82 -11.71 11.05
C PRO A 59 -12.30 -11.31 11.09
N GLN A 60 -12.70 -10.53 12.09
CA GLN A 60 -14.08 -10.01 12.19
C GLN A 60 -14.36 -8.99 11.09
N LYS A 61 -13.41 -8.11 10.81
CA LYS A 61 -13.40 -7.18 9.68
C LYS A 61 -12.15 -7.37 8.86
N THR A 62 -12.29 -7.25 7.56
CA THR A 62 -11.23 -7.53 6.59
C THR A 62 -10.72 -6.23 5.95
N PHE A 63 -9.64 -6.34 5.19
CA PHE A 63 -9.20 -5.24 4.33
C PHE A 63 -10.32 -4.78 3.38
N PHE A 64 -11.21 -5.68 3.01
CA PHE A 64 -12.35 -5.39 2.14
C PHE A 64 -13.37 -4.48 2.84
N ASP A 65 -13.67 -4.76 4.11
CA ASP A 65 -14.57 -3.94 4.93
C ASP A 65 -13.95 -2.55 5.18
N LEU A 66 -12.63 -2.49 5.42
CA LEU A 66 -11.90 -1.24 5.50
C LEU A 66 -12.01 -0.44 4.21
N PHE A 67 -11.79 -1.11 3.08
CA PHE A 67 -11.89 -0.51 1.77
C PHE A 67 -13.29 0.07 1.52
N GLU A 68 -14.34 -0.69 1.80
CA GLU A 68 -15.72 -0.25 1.66
C GLU A 68 -16.02 0.95 2.59
N THR A 69 -15.57 0.88 3.83
CA THR A 69 -15.69 1.98 4.80
C THR A 69 -15.00 3.25 4.30
N LEU A 70 -13.75 3.16 3.86
CA LEU A 70 -12.99 4.31 3.35
C LEU A 70 -13.61 4.87 2.07
N ALA A 71 -14.05 4.01 1.14
CA ALA A 71 -14.68 4.43 -0.10
C ALA A 71 -16.01 5.15 0.16
N ASN A 72 -16.84 4.63 1.05
CA ASN A 72 -18.11 5.25 1.42
C ASN A 72 -17.88 6.59 2.12
N ARG A 73 -16.96 6.67 3.05
CA ARG A 73 -16.61 7.92 3.76
C ARG A 73 -16.02 8.97 2.82
N THR A 74 -15.11 8.58 1.93
CA THR A 74 -14.55 9.48 0.91
C THR A 74 -15.64 10.06 0.04
N TYR A 75 -16.59 9.23 -0.37
CA TYR A 75 -17.71 9.68 -1.16
C TYR A 75 -18.64 10.63 -0.38
N GLN A 76 -18.94 10.32 0.89
CA GLN A 76 -19.74 11.17 1.76
C GLN A 76 -19.08 12.54 1.98
N VAL A 77 -17.78 12.55 2.31
CA VAL A 77 -17.03 13.80 2.52
C VAL A 77 -16.95 14.61 1.22
N GLY A 78 -16.65 13.97 0.10
CA GLY A 78 -16.64 14.63 -1.23
C GLY A 78 -17.99 15.25 -1.58
N PHE A 79 -19.07 14.51 -1.34
CA PHE A 79 -20.43 15.01 -1.51
C PHE A 79 -20.73 16.24 -0.62
N LEU A 80 -20.36 16.17 0.65
CA LEU A 80 -20.55 17.29 1.60
C LEU A 80 -19.73 18.52 1.20
N HIS A 81 -18.52 18.33 0.68
CA HIS A 81 -17.71 19.41 0.12
C HIS A 81 -18.38 20.07 -1.10
N GLU A 82 -18.84 19.28 -2.05
CA GLU A 82 -19.52 19.80 -3.23
C GLU A 82 -20.75 20.61 -2.82
N LEU A 83 -21.50 20.08 -1.88
CA LEU A 83 -22.65 20.77 -1.32
C LEU A 83 -22.28 22.06 -0.61
N TYR A 84 -21.22 22.08 0.18
CA TYR A 84 -20.72 23.30 0.82
C TYR A 84 -20.38 24.36 -0.22
N GLN A 85 -19.69 24.00 -1.30
CA GLN A 85 -19.39 24.93 -2.40
C GLN A 85 -20.64 25.50 -3.06
N ILE A 86 -21.69 24.71 -3.14
CA ILE A 86 -23.00 25.16 -3.64
C ILE A 86 -23.66 26.12 -2.65
N LEU A 87 -23.54 25.89 -1.35
CA LEU A 87 -24.18 26.69 -0.30
C LEU A 87 -23.55 28.07 -0.07
N VAL A 88 -22.25 28.23 -0.31
CA VAL A 88 -21.53 29.50 -0.11
C VAL A 88 -22.17 30.68 -0.85
N PRO A 89 -22.46 30.63 -2.17
CA PRO A 89 -23.13 31.73 -2.89
C PRO A 89 -24.53 32.04 -2.35
N PHE A 90 -25.23 31.08 -1.79
CA PHE A 90 -26.52 31.33 -1.13
C PHE A 90 -26.37 32.12 0.17
N GLN A 91 -25.33 31.83 0.94
CA GLN A 91 -25.01 32.64 2.13
C GLN A 91 -24.66 34.07 1.75
N GLU A 92 -23.85 34.26 0.71
CA GLU A 92 -23.49 35.57 0.18
C GLU A 92 -24.75 36.35 -0.29
N TYR A 93 -25.69 35.67 -0.94
CA TYR A 93 -26.98 36.24 -1.32
C TYR A 93 -27.84 36.60 -0.10
N LYS A 94 -27.91 35.71 0.89
CA LYS A 94 -28.68 35.92 2.14
C LYS A 94 -28.19 37.14 2.91
N THR A 95 -26.88 37.39 2.92
CA THR A 95 -26.25 38.53 3.58
C THR A 95 -26.26 39.81 2.73
N GLY A 96 -26.79 39.76 1.52
CA GLY A 96 -26.83 40.91 0.60
C GLY A 96 -25.51 41.19 -0.14
N ASN A 97 -24.52 40.32 -0.02
CA ASN A 97 -23.20 40.50 -0.65
C ASN A 97 -23.24 40.27 -2.17
N ILE A 98 -24.20 39.50 -2.69
CA ILE A 98 -24.41 39.29 -4.13
C ILE A 98 -25.90 39.44 -4.49
N PRO A 99 -26.23 39.96 -5.70
CA PRO A 99 -27.58 40.07 -6.15
C PRO A 99 -28.18 38.72 -6.64
N LYS A 100 -29.50 38.65 -6.82
CA LYS A 100 -30.23 37.43 -7.21
C LYS A 100 -29.86 36.89 -8.59
N ASP A 101 -29.42 37.73 -9.46
CA ASP A 101 -29.00 37.44 -10.86
C ASP A 101 -27.50 37.13 -10.96
N ASN A 102 -26.80 37.07 -9.84
CA ASN A 102 -25.38 36.76 -9.83
C ASN A 102 -25.10 35.40 -10.49
N PRO A 103 -24.18 35.29 -11.46
CA PRO A 103 -23.90 34.06 -12.19
C PRO A 103 -23.45 32.92 -11.28
N ARG A 104 -22.74 33.19 -10.19
CA ARG A 104 -22.32 32.18 -9.19
C ARG A 104 -23.54 31.58 -8.49
N LEU A 105 -24.50 32.40 -8.10
CA LEU A 105 -25.73 31.95 -7.46
C LEU A 105 -26.56 31.10 -8.40
N LEU A 106 -26.74 31.54 -9.66
CA LEU A 106 -27.48 30.79 -10.69
C LEU A 106 -26.84 29.43 -10.98
N LYS A 107 -25.50 29.38 -11.08
CA LYS A 107 -24.76 28.14 -11.24
C LYS A 107 -24.98 27.24 -10.03
N SER A 108 -24.92 27.75 -8.81
CA SER A 108 -25.16 26.99 -7.58
C SER A 108 -26.57 26.42 -7.52
N ILE A 109 -27.59 27.14 -7.96
CA ILE A 109 -28.98 26.65 -8.07
C ILE A 109 -29.06 25.45 -9.05
N ALA A 110 -28.40 25.55 -10.19
CA ALA A 110 -28.38 24.48 -11.18
C ALA A 110 -27.64 23.24 -10.65
N SER A 111 -26.46 23.42 -10.05
CA SER A 111 -25.69 22.34 -9.43
C SER A 111 -26.46 21.65 -8.31
N TYR A 112 -27.16 22.40 -7.46
CA TYR A 112 -27.98 21.82 -6.38
C TYR A 112 -29.10 20.92 -6.93
N LYS A 113 -29.76 21.33 -8.01
CA LYS A 113 -30.79 20.49 -8.65
C LYS A 113 -30.22 19.16 -9.13
N ASN A 114 -29.06 19.19 -9.76
CA ASN A 114 -28.39 18.00 -10.26
C ASN A 114 -27.93 17.09 -9.08
N LEU A 115 -27.37 17.69 -8.04
CA LEU A 115 -26.89 16.96 -6.86
C LEU A 115 -28.05 16.27 -6.12
N ASN A 116 -29.21 16.91 -6.02
CA ASN A 116 -30.38 16.28 -5.42
C ASN A 116 -30.92 15.10 -6.23
N GLU A 117 -30.86 15.14 -7.55
CA GLU A 117 -31.23 13.98 -8.38
C GLU A 117 -30.27 12.80 -8.12
N GLN A 118 -29.01 13.07 -7.86
CA GLN A 118 -28.02 12.03 -7.47
C GLN A 118 -28.29 11.51 -6.07
N LEU A 119 -28.60 12.36 -5.10
CA LEU A 119 -28.91 11.97 -3.69
C LEU A 119 -30.05 10.98 -3.59
N PHE A 120 -31.14 11.20 -4.34
CA PHE A 120 -32.29 10.29 -4.32
C PHE A 120 -31.98 8.91 -4.92
N ASN A 121 -30.96 8.82 -5.78
CA ASN A 121 -30.48 7.55 -6.34
C ASN A 121 -29.50 6.80 -5.41
N TYR A 122 -28.97 7.47 -4.38
CA TYR A 122 -28.05 6.91 -3.41
C TYR A 122 -28.78 6.66 -2.06
N SER A 123 -29.76 5.76 -2.06
CA SER A 123 -30.47 5.32 -0.84
C SER A 123 -29.61 4.61 0.20
N GLU A 124 -28.31 4.43 -0.10
CA GLU A 124 -27.35 3.73 0.75
C GLU A 124 -26.52 4.67 1.67
N PHE A 125 -26.71 5.99 1.57
CA PHE A 125 -25.99 6.92 2.47
C PHE A 125 -26.77 7.20 3.74
N GLU A 126 -26.34 6.63 4.83
CA GLU A 126 -26.70 7.09 6.17
C GLU A 126 -25.98 8.41 6.47
N PHE A 127 -26.47 9.51 5.88
CA PHE A 127 -26.20 10.80 6.47
C PHE A 127 -27.00 10.87 7.78
N GLY A 128 -26.33 11.25 8.87
CA GLY A 128 -27.03 11.45 10.13
C GLY A 128 -28.25 12.35 9.96
N ASP A 129 -29.24 12.16 10.81
CA ASP A 129 -30.53 12.90 10.82
C ASP A 129 -30.37 14.40 10.59
N GLU A 130 -29.27 15.00 11.06
CA GLU A 130 -28.96 16.43 10.93
C GLU A 130 -28.74 16.88 9.46
N ILE A 131 -28.13 16.05 8.61
CA ILE A 131 -27.96 16.36 7.19
C ILE A 131 -29.27 16.10 6.46
N HIS A 132 -29.99 15.06 6.81
CA HIS A 132 -31.34 14.83 6.34
C HIS A 132 -32.29 15.99 6.70
N GLU A 133 -32.23 16.52 7.91
CA GLU A 133 -33.02 17.70 8.29
C GLU A 133 -32.65 18.96 7.51
N LEU A 134 -31.36 19.17 7.21
CA LEU A 134 -30.90 20.31 6.42
C LEU A 134 -31.34 20.24 4.97
N PHE A 135 -31.40 19.03 4.39
CA PHE A 135 -31.63 18.83 2.95
C PHE A 135 -33.04 18.42 2.59
N LEU A 136 -33.61 17.48 3.31
CA LEU A 136 -34.93 16.91 2.97
C LEU A 136 -36.07 17.80 3.45
N MET A 137 -35.76 18.85 4.22
CA MET A 137 -36.71 19.79 4.70
C MET A 137 -38.05 19.17 5.09
N ARG A 138 -38.01 18.49 6.21
CA ARG A 138 -39.21 18.10 6.96
C ARG A 138 -40.43 17.77 6.09
N GLY A 139 -40.49 16.54 5.64
CA GLY A 139 -41.72 15.90 5.20
C GLY A 139 -42.34 16.32 3.87
N ASP A 140 -41.88 17.42 3.26
CA ASP A 140 -42.58 18.02 2.10
C ASP A 140 -41.96 17.60 0.73
N ILE A 141 -40.84 16.89 0.70
CA ILE A 141 -40.17 16.49 -0.51
C ILE A 141 -40.02 14.97 -0.53
N ASN A 142 -41.06 14.32 -1.05
CA ASN A 142 -41.06 12.87 -1.15
C ASN A 142 -40.54 12.32 -2.49
N ARG A 143 -40.27 13.21 -3.47
CA ARG A 143 -39.83 12.82 -4.82
C ARG A 143 -38.91 13.87 -5.43
N PRO A 144 -37.92 13.52 -6.29
CA PRO A 144 -37.08 14.48 -7.03
C PRO A 144 -37.86 15.50 -7.84
N SER A 145 -39.05 15.13 -8.37
CA SER A 145 -39.94 16.00 -9.11
C SER A 145 -40.47 17.18 -8.30
N ASP A 146 -40.52 17.05 -6.98
CA ASP A 146 -41.07 18.11 -6.11
C ASP A 146 -40.07 19.26 -5.95
N LEU A 147 -38.77 19.01 -6.11
CA LEU A 147 -37.72 20.02 -6.13
C LEU A 147 -37.71 20.88 -7.38
N LYS A 148 -38.13 20.33 -8.52
CA LYS A 148 -38.21 21.09 -9.79
C LYS A 148 -39.28 22.18 -9.77
N LYS A 149 -40.28 22.06 -8.91
CA LYS A 149 -41.43 22.98 -8.83
C LYS A 149 -41.27 24.07 -7.77
N ARG A 150 -40.29 23.98 -6.86
CA ARG A 150 -40.13 24.92 -5.73
C ARG A 150 -39.08 26.00 -6.02
N ASP A 151 -39.32 27.18 -5.44
CA ASP A 151 -38.33 28.26 -5.42
C ASP A 151 -37.19 27.87 -4.47
N VAL A 152 -36.11 27.33 -5.06
CA VAL A 152 -34.91 26.88 -4.36
C VAL A 152 -34.31 28.02 -3.52
N THR A 153 -34.51 29.27 -3.93
CA THR A 153 -34.01 30.43 -3.17
C THR A 153 -34.72 30.60 -1.81
N LYS A 154 -36.00 30.23 -1.69
CA LYS A 154 -36.69 30.22 -0.38
C LYS A 154 -36.19 29.13 0.51
N LEU A 155 -35.83 28.00 -0.04
CA LEU A 155 -35.23 26.86 0.63
C LEU A 155 -33.91 27.27 1.32
N PHE A 156 -33.02 27.89 0.57
CA PHE A 156 -31.68 28.25 1.03
C PHE A 156 -31.66 29.42 2.02
N LYS A 157 -32.67 30.27 2.05
CA LYS A 157 -32.81 31.29 3.11
C LYS A 157 -32.90 30.69 4.53
N ARG A 158 -33.29 29.43 4.64
CA ARG A 158 -33.44 28.71 5.92
C ARG A 158 -32.19 27.92 6.32
N ILE A 159 -31.28 27.66 5.38
CA ILE A 159 -30.08 26.87 5.68
C ILE A 159 -29.05 27.74 6.40
N ASP A 160 -28.56 27.24 7.52
CA ASP A 160 -27.42 27.83 8.23
C ASP A 160 -26.12 27.20 7.70
N VAL A 161 -25.42 27.94 6.84
CA VAL A 161 -24.17 27.50 6.22
C VAL A 161 -23.05 27.32 7.27
N ASN A 162 -23.10 28.06 8.38
CA ASN A 162 -22.12 27.91 9.45
C ASN A 162 -22.35 26.59 10.22
N LYS A 163 -23.62 26.26 10.49
CA LYS A 163 -23.98 24.96 11.09
C LYS A 163 -23.53 23.83 10.16
N PHE A 164 -23.78 23.96 8.86
CA PHE A 164 -23.35 22.98 7.88
C PHE A 164 -21.82 22.81 7.83
N ARG A 165 -21.07 23.93 7.89
CA ARG A 165 -19.60 23.90 7.96
C ARG A 165 -19.09 23.16 9.19
N LYS A 166 -19.79 23.27 10.33
CA LYS A 166 -19.44 22.54 11.54
C LYS A 166 -19.65 21.04 11.34
N ILE A 167 -20.79 20.65 10.79
CA ILE A 167 -21.10 19.25 10.47
C ILE A 167 -20.06 18.67 9.49
N LEU A 168 -19.72 19.39 8.42
CA LEU A 168 -18.69 18.95 7.47
C LEU A 168 -17.36 18.65 8.19
N ARG A 169 -16.91 19.54 9.07
CA ARG A 169 -15.67 19.32 9.86
C ARG A 169 -15.77 18.13 10.81
N GLU A 170 -16.93 17.87 11.38
CA GLU A 170 -17.17 16.70 12.21
C GLU A 170 -17.11 15.41 11.38
N TYR A 171 -17.68 15.41 10.17
CA TYR A 171 -17.57 14.29 9.26
C TYR A 171 -16.14 14.06 8.77
N GLU A 172 -15.39 15.12 8.45
CA GLU A 172 -13.97 15.04 8.13
C GLU A 172 -13.14 14.47 9.30
N GLY A 173 -13.41 14.94 10.53
CA GLY A 173 -12.74 14.47 11.74
C GLY A 173 -13.06 13.03 12.10
N ASN A 174 -14.32 12.59 11.87
CA ASN A 174 -14.78 11.23 12.13
C ASN A 174 -14.56 10.28 10.95
N ALA A 175 -13.92 10.74 9.88
CA ALA A 175 -13.67 9.94 8.68
C ALA A 175 -12.65 8.80 8.91
N ARG A 176 -11.96 8.78 10.05
CA ARG A 176 -10.94 7.76 10.35
C ARG A 176 -11.61 6.52 10.95
N PRO A 177 -11.44 5.35 10.31
CA PRO A 177 -11.89 4.09 10.90
C PRO A 177 -11.02 3.75 12.12
N ASP A 178 -11.60 3.13 13.14
CA ASP A 178 -10.80 2.58 14.24
C ASP A 178 -9.97 1.41 13.74
N ILE A 179 -8.65 1.55 13.85
CA ILE A 179 -7.69 0.54 13.38
C ILE A 179 -7.94 -0.82 14.04
N ASP A 180 -8.27 -0.82 15.32
CA ASP A 180 -8.40 -2.06 16.10
C ASP A 180 -9.58 -2.93 15.60
N GLU A 181 -10.55 -2.34 14.89
CA GLU A 181 -11.64 -3.10 14.29
C GLU A 181 -11.23 -3.97 13.10
N TYR A 182 -10.15 -3.61 12.40
CA TYR A 182 -9.71 -4.24 11.15
C TYR A 182 -8.46 -5.10 11.32
N ILE A 183 -7.77 -4.98 12.47
CA ILE A 183 -6.53 -5.69 12.73
C ILE A 183 -6.82 -6.92 13.59
N SER A 184 -6.40 -8.08 13.11
CA SER A 184 -6.44 -9.34 13.85
C SER A 184 -5.06 -9.76 14.30
N TYR A 185 -4.96 -10.35 15.49
CA TYR A 185 -3.69 -10.82 16.06
C TYR A 185 -3.54 -12.31 15.83
N ILE A 186 -2.36 -12.70 15.36
CA ILE A 186 -1.94 -14.09 15.22
C ILE A 186 -1.08 -14.44 16.44
N GLU A 187 -1.74 -14.86 17.50
CA GLU A 187 -1.12 -15.09 18.82
C GLU A 187 0.04 -16.10 18.74
N GLU A 188 -0.10 -17.15 17.92
CA GLU A 188 0.94 -18.17 17.72
C GLU A 188 2.28 -17.56 17.27
N TYR A 189 2.23 -16.54 16.41
CA TYR A 189 3.42 -15.92 15.81
C TYR A 189 3.71 -14.51 16.34
N GLY A 190 2.79 -13.91 17.11
CA GLY A 190 2.97 -12.64 17.79
C GLY A 190 2.97 -11.42 16.86
N PHE A 191 2.43 -11.51 15.65
CA PHE A 191 2.25 -10.38 14.75
C PHE A 191 0.76 -10.15 14.46
N ALA A 192 0.47 -8.97 13.92
CA ALA A 192 -0.88 -8.59 13.52
C ALA A 192 -1.08 -8.70 12.00
N ILE A 193 -2.32 -8.91 11.57
CA ILE A 193 -2.70 -8.90 10.16
C ILE A 193 -3.86 -7.94 9.91
N LEU A 194 -3.83 -7.28 8.77
CA LEU A 194 -5.01 -6.77 8.09
C LEU A 194 -5.27 -7.74 6.93
N GLY A 195 -6.11 -8.73 7.21
CA GLY A 195 -6.39 -9.83 6.30
C GLY A 195 -7.47 -9.49 5.29
N GLY A 196 -7.44 -10.17 4.15
CA GLY A 196 -8.53 -10.19 3.18
C GLY A 196 -9.40 -11.43 3.34
N GLU A 197 -10.66 -11.34 2.95
CA GLU A 197 -11.56 -12.48 2.79
C GLU A 197 -12.01 -12.57 1.35
N VAL A 198 -12.15 -13.79 0.85
CA VAL A 198 -12.67 -14.00 -0.51
C VAL A 198 -14.10 -13.47 -0.58
N PRO A 199 -14.39 -12.47 -1.43
CA PRO A 199 -15.72 -11.90 -1.49
C PRO A 199 -16.76 -12.95 -1.86
N ILE A 200 -17.83 -13.05 -1.08
CA ILE A 200 -18.98 -13.91 -1.42
C ILE A 200 -19.56 -13.42 -2.75
N LEU A 201 -19.69 -14.34 -3.69
CA LEU A 201 -20.28 -14.09 -5.01
C LEU A 201 -21.64 -13.38 -4.87
N GLY A 202 -21.73 -12.14 -5.33
CA GLY A 202 -22.98 -11.36 -5.32
C GLY A 202 -22.87 -9.91 -4.83
N LYS A 203 -21.86 -9.55 -4.07
CA LYS A 203 -21.60 -8.13 -3.75
C LYS A 203 -20.99 -7.44 -4.96
N LYS A 204 -21.68 -6.46 -5.55
CA LYS A 204 -21.13 -5.57 -6.58
C LYS A 204 -20.03 -4.74 -5.95
N HIS A 205 -18.79 -5.14 -6.19
CA HIS A 205 -17.65 -4.45 -5.61
C HIS A 205 -17.40 -3.12 -6.31
N HIS A 206 -17.16 -2.09 -5.54
CA HIS A 206 -16.77 -0.76 -5.99
C HIS A 206 -15.34 -0.73 -6.56
N ARG A 207 -14.93 -1.76 -7.34
CA ARG A 207 -13.59 -1.90 -7.94
C ARG A 207 -13.11 -0.66 -8.69
N GLN A 208 -14.04 0.15 -9.21
CA GLN A 208 -13.71 1.39 -9.93
C GLN A 208 -13.25 2.54 -9.02
N ARG A 209 -13.45 2.45 -7.70
CA ARG A 209 -13.14 3.54 -6.75
C ARG A 209 -11.76 3.42 -6.11
N ILE A 210 -11.06 2.29 -6.27
CA ILE A 210 -9.73 2.04 -5.67
C ILE A 210 -8.67 3.06 -6.14
N ASN A 211 -8.84 3.63 -7.31
CA ASN A 211 -7.91 4.60 -7.88
C ASN A 211 -8.33 6.06 -7.64
N ALA A 212 -9.38 6.30 -6.85
CA ALA A 212 -9.76 7.67 -6.51
C ALA A 212 -8.67 8.29 -5.61
N PRO A 213 -8.11 9.46 -5.96
CA PRO A 213 -7.06 10.10 -5.18
C PRO A 213 -7.43 10.27 -3.70
N GLU A 214 -8.69 10.56 -3.42
CA GLU A 214 -9.23 10.75 -2.08
C GLU A 214 -9.18 9.44 -1.27
N PHE A 215 -9.53 8.32 -1.90
CA PHE A 215 -9.43 7.00 -1.26
C PHE A 215 -8.00 6.66 -0.90
N LEU A 216 -7.07 6.84 -1.84
CA LEU A 216 -5.65 6.57 -1.61
C LEU A 216 -5.09 7.47 -0.50
N ALA A 217 -5.55 8.72 -0.38
CA ALA A 217 -5.16 9.61 0.71
C ALA A 217 -5.61 9.07 2.07
N LEU A 218 -6.88 8.68 2.22
CA LEU A 218 -7.40 8.08 3.44
C LEU A 218 -6.74 6.75 3.79
N PHE A 219 -6.46 5.92 2.77
CA PHE A 219 -5.73 4.67 2.96
C PHE A 219 -4.31 4.91 3.48
N LEU A 220 -3.59 5.91 2.94
CA LEU A 220 -2.26 6.27 3.44
C LEU A 220 -2.30 6.82 4.88
N GLU A 221 -3.33 7.60 5.22
CA GLU A 221 -3.52 8.05 6.60
C GLU A 221 -3.76 6.85 7.53
N PHE A 222 -4.59 5.89 7.12
CA PHE A 222 -4.79 4.65 7.86
C PHE A 222 -3.49 3.86 8.04
N VAL A 223 -2.69 3.67 6.98
CA VAL A 223 -1.39 3.00 7.07
C VAL A 223 -0.46 3.72 8.04
N GLN A 224 -0.49 5.05 8.10
CA GLN A 224 0.31 5.82 9.05
C GLN A 224 -0.13 5.63 10.50
N GLU A 225 -1.42 5.60 10.78
CA GLU A 225 -1.94 5.29 12.11
C GLU A 225 -1.51 3.88 12.55
N VAL A 226 -1.56 2.90 11.64
CA VAL A 226 -1.02 1.56 11.90
C VAL A 226 0.47 1.63 12.22
N CYS A 227 1.23 2.46 11.51
CA CYS A 227 2.64 2.67 11.77
C CYS A 227 2.92 3.29 13.16
N GLU A 228 2.01 4.04 13.76
CA GLU A 228 2.16 4.54 15.12
C GLU A 228 2.07 3.43 16.17
N LYS A 229 1.27 2.39 15.88
CA LYS A 229 1.09 1.21 16.77
C LYS A 229 2.14 0.13 16.56
N PHE A 230 2.71 0.02 15.35
CA PHE A 230 3.65 -1.05 14.96
C PHE A 230 5.00 -0.49 14.54
N LYS A 231 6.08 -1.22 14.82
CA LYS A 231 7.43 -0.83 14.38
C LYS A 231 7.65 -1.03 12.88
N HIS A 232 7.01 -2.07 12.33
CA HIS A 232 7.09 -2.42 10.91
C HIS A 232 5.71 -2.75 10.36
N VAL A 233 5.42 -2.24 9.17
CA VAL A 233 4.25 -2.61 8.37
C VAL A 233 4.75 -3.28 7.10
N ILE A 234 4.29 -4.51 6.86
CA ILE A 234 4.62 -5.27 5.66
C ILE A 234 3.41 -5.27 4.73
N LEU A 235 3.61 -4.86 3.48
CA LEU A 235 2.58 -4.85 2.46
C LEU A 235 2.80 -6.02 1.51
N ASP A 236 1.94 -7.03 1.56
CA ASP A 236 1.91 -8.12 0.57
C ASP A 236 1.11 -7.66 -0.65
N THR A 237 1.79 -7.45 -1.77
CA THR A 237 1.18 -6.84 -2.95
C THR A 237 0.60 -7.86 -3.93
N PRO A 238 -0.45 -7.50 -4.69
CA PRO A 238 -0.98 -8.36 -5.74
C PRO A 238 0.04 -8.64 -6.83
N ALA A 239 -0.18 -9.69 -7.59
CA ALA A 239 0.64 -10.03 -8.74
C ALA A 239 0.58 -8.92 -9.81
N GLY A 240 1.74 -8.48 -10.31
CA GLY A 240 1.82 -7.36 -11.27
C GLY A 240 1.37 -6.02 -10.70
N GLY A 241 1.32 -5.88 -9.36
CA GLY A 241 0.68 -4.80 -8.64
C GLY A 241 1.34 -3.42 -8.72
N VAL A 242 2.49 -3.29 -9.39
CA VAL A 242 3.18 -2.00 -9.50
C VAL A 242 2.28 -0.94 -10.13
N ASN A 243 1.49 -1.30 -11.15
CA ASN A 243 0.66 -0.36 -11.90
C ASN A 243 -0.54 0.21 -11.11
N HIS A 244 -1.08 -0.55 -10.16
CA HIS A 244 -2.27 -0.13 -9.40
C HIS A 244 -1.92 0.53 -8.07
N LEU A 245 -0.70 0.32 -7.58
CA LEU A 245 -0.23 0.81 -6.30
C LEU A 245 0.95 1.79 -6.45
N SER A 246 1.19 2.32 -7.66
CA SER A 246 2.35 3.18 -7.96
C SER A 246 2.48 4.36 -6.96
N SER A 247 1.39 5.05 -6.68
CA SER A 247 1.40 6.16 -5.71
C SER A 247 1.68 5.67 -4.28
N LEU A 248 1.20 4.48 -3.92
CA LEU A 248 1.51 3.86 -2.62
C LEU A 248 2.99 3.47 -2.53
N MET A 249 3.56 2.99 -3.65
CA MET A 249 4.98 2.58 -3.71
C MET A 249 5.95 3.72 -3.39
N ASN A 250 5.60 4.95 -3.72
CA ASN A 250 6.42 6.11 -3.37
C ASN A 250 6.47 6.36 -1.87
N SER A 251 5.40 6.00 -1.16
CA SER A 251 5.26 6.16 0.30
C SER A 251 5.94 5.06 1.14
N ILE A 252 6.58 4.09 0.51
CA ILE A 252 7.20 2.93 1.14
C ILE A 252 8.68 3.21 1.43
N ASP A 253 9.15 2.83 2.62
CA ASP A 253 10.56 3.03 3.02
C ASP A 253 11.48 2.02 2.35
N GLN A 254 11.03 0.77 2.18
CA GLN A 254 11.81 -0.32 1.60
C GLN A 254 10.96 -1.18 0.68
N VAL A 255 11.48 -1.46 -0.51
CA VAL A 255 10.84 -2.33 -1.51
C VAL A 255 11.66 -3.60 -1.67
N LEU A 256 11.00 -4.75 -1.52
CA LEU A 256 11.60 -6.08 -1.67
C LEU A 256 11.02 -6.76 -2.90
N PHE A 257 11.88 -7.07 -3.85
CA PHE A 257 11.52 -7.79 -5.07
C PHE A 257 11.77 -9.29 -4.89
N VAL A 258 10.74 -10.09 -5.07
CA VAL A 258 10.85 -11.54 -5.11
C VAL A 258 11.18 -11.98 -6.53
N PHE A 259 12.43 -12.34 -6.76
CA PHE A 259 12.92 -12.84 -8.03
C PHE A 259 12.73 -14.36 -8.09
N ASP A 260 11.84 -14.82 -8.95
CA ASP A 260 11.66 -16.23 -9.25
C ASP A 260 12.76 -16.64 -10.24
N VAL A 261 13.74 -17.38 -9.77
CA VAL A 261 14.89 -17.82 -10.59
C VAL A 261 14.74 -19.25 -11.11
N SER A 262 13.55 -19.82 -11.08
CA SER A 262 13.30 -21.20 -11.53
C SER A 262 13.49 -21.44 -13.03
N ASN A 263 13.44 -20.37 -13.84
CA ASN A 263 13.66 -20.42 -15.28
C ASN A 263 13.88 -19.02 -15.87
N SER A 264 14.38 -18.94 -17.10
CA SER A 264 14.72 -17.69 -17.78
C SER A 264 13.53 -16.73 -17.97
N ILE A 265 12.32 -17.25 -18.22
CA ILE A 265 11.10 -16.44 -18.37
C ILE A 265 10.74 -15.77 -17.04
N ALA A 266 10.86 -16.51 -15.94
CA ALA A 266 10.59 -15.99 -14.61
C ALA A 266 11.61 -14.92 -14.19
N ILE A 267 12.88 -15.14 -14.52
CA ILE A 267 13.97 -14.16 -14.32
C ILE A 267 13.66 -12.86 -15.08
N LYS A 268 13.35 -12.96 -16.38
CA LYS A 268 13.01 -11.79 -17.21
C LYS A 268 11.81 -11.02 -16.61
N GLY A 269 10.73 -11.70 -16.27
CA GLY A 269 9.57 -11.05 -15.64
C GLY A 269 9.88 -10.37 -14.30
N SER A 270 10.83 -10.92 -13.53
CA SER A 270 11.28 -10.31 -12.28
C SER A 270 12.10 -9.02 -12.53
N ILE A 271 12.95 -9.03 -13.55
CA ILE A 271 13.71 -7.86 -14.00
C ILE A 271 12.75 -6.77 -14.51
N ASP A 272 11.75 -7.13 -15.32
CA ASP A 272 10.74 -6.19 -15.83
C ASP A 272 9.95 -5.53 -14.68
N ALA A 273 9.63 -6.26 -13.61
CA ALA A 273 8.95 -5.70 -12.44
C ALA A 273 9.82 -4.68 -11.68
N LEU A 274 11.10 -4.96 -11.51
CA LEU A 274 12.06 -4.02 -10.91
C LEU A 274 12.21 -2.76 -11.78
N HIS A 275 12.34 -2.94 -13.11
CA HIS A 275 12.44 -1.82 -14.04
C HIS A 275 11.19 -0.93 -13.99
N THR A 276 10.01 -1.53 -14.06
CA THR A 276 8.75 -0.78 -13.97
C THR A 276 8.71 0.07 -12.68
N PHE A 277 9.16 -0.47 -11.56
CA PHE A 277 9.27 0.30 -10.32
C PHE A 277 10.27 1.44 -10.43
N ILE A 278 11.44 1.21 -11.02
CA ILE A 278 12.47 2.24 -11.20
C ILE A 278 11.93 3.39 -12.06
N ASP A 279 11.19 3.10 -13.13
CA ASP A 279 10.59 4.13 -13.99
C ASP A 279 9.58 5.00 -13.23
N TYR A 280 8.67 4.39 -12.47
CA TYR A 280 7.74 5.14 -11.62
C TYR A 280 8.46 6.00 -10.59
N TYR A 281 9.51 5.46 -9.99
CA TYR A 281 10.27 6.18 -8.99
C TYR A 281 11.05 7.36 -9.59
N GLU A 282 11.60 7.21 -10.78
CA GLU A 282 12.27 8.30 -11.50
C GLU A 282 11.29 9.39 -11.91
N ASP A 283 10.13 9.03 -12.44
CA ASP A 283 9.07 10.00 -12.77
C ASP A 283 8.62 10.79 -11.51
N PHE A 284 8.46 10.11 -10.39
CA PHE A 284 8.19 10.76 -9.11
C PHE A 284 9.29 11.75 -8.73
N LEU A 285 10.56 11.37 -8.79
CA LEU A 285 11.68 12.26 -8.47
C LEU A 285 11.76 13.47 -9.42
N ILE A 286 11.49 13.27 -10.70
CA ILE A 286 11.43 14.36 -11.69
C ILE A 286 10.31 15.34 -11.34
N LYS A 287 9.12 14.84 -11.02
CA LYS A 287 7.97 15.68 -10.59
C LYS A 287 8.27 16.42 -9.29
N TYR A 288 8.92 15.76 -8.34
CA TYR A 288 9.35 16.36 -7.08
C TYR A 288 10.31 17.52 -7.31
N ASN A 289 11.41 17.30 -8.04
CA ASN A 289 12.43 18.31 -8.31
C ASN A 289 11.89 19.52 -9.08
N ASN A 290 10.86 19.32 -9.91
CA ASN A 290 10.20 20.37 -10.68
C ASN A 290 9.05 21.06 -9.94
N GLY A 291 8.77 20.70 -8.68
CA GLY A 291 7.64 21.24 -7.91
C GLY A 291 6.27 20.89 -8.50
N ARG A 292 6.17 19.80 -9.27
CA ARG A 292 4.95 19.39 -10.01
C ARG A 292 4.22 18.21 -9.35
N LEU A 293 4.56 17.90 -8.11
CA LEU A 293 3.83 16.88 -7.37
C LEU A 293 2.39 17.33 -7.11
N THR A 294 1.45 16.43 -7.30
CA THR A 294 0.02 16.62 -7.05
C THR A 294 -0.55 15.44 -6.27
N GLY A 295 -1.72 15.62 -5.68
CA GLY A 295 -2.44 14.54 -5.00
C GLY A 295 -1.63 13.87 -3.90
N LEU A 296 -1.56 12.55 -3.94
CA LEU A 296 -0.91 11.71 -2.92
C LEU A 296 0.58 11.91 -2.81
N ASP A 297 1.28 12.04 -3.94
CA ASP A 297 2.73 12.22 -3.96
C ASP A 297 3.11 13.51 -3.24
N LYS A 298 2.32 14.58 -3.43
CA LYS A 298 2.50 15.83 -2.71
C LYS A 298 2.21 15.67 -1.22
N SER A 299 1.08 15.06 -0.87
CA SER A 299 0.71 14.81 0.54
C SER A 299 1.74 13.97 1.28
N TYR A 300 2.35 13.00 0.60
CA TYR A 300 3.43 12.18 1.16
C TYR A 300 4.68 13.02 1.45
N VAL A 301 5.12 13.82 0.49
CA VAL A 301 6.29 14.69 0.67
C VAL A 301 6.04 15.73 1.75
N ASP A 302 4.90 16.40 1.74
CA ASP A 302 4.55 17.40 2.76
C ASP A 302 4.62 16.81 4.18
N ARG A 303 4.25 15.54 4.36
CA ARG A 303 4.33 14.83 5.63
C ARG A 303 5.74 14.39 6.01
N LEU A 304 6.53 13.92 5.05
CA LEU A 304 7.94 13.64 5.28
C LEU A 304 8.64 14.91 5.77
N VAL A 305 8.45 16.04 5.07
CA VAL A 305 9.01 17.35 5.44
C VAL A 305 8.61 17.75 6.86
N ALA A 306 7.34 17.56 7.21
CA ALA A 306 6.87 17.87 8.56
C ALA A 306 7.49 16.98 9.64
N SER A 307 7.85 15.72 9.32
CA SER A 307 8.37 14.75 10.29
C SER A 307 9.88 14.78 10.46
N LYS A 308 10.64 15.08 9.41
CA LYS A 308 12.12 14.92 9.38
C LYS A 308 12.91 16.18 9.02
N GLY A 309 12.22 17.24 8.53
CA GLY A 309 12.87 18.46 8.01
C GLY A 309 13.31 18.31 6.54
N GLN A 310 13.47 19.45 5.87
CA GLN A 310 13.59 19.50 4.40
C GLN A 310 14.87 18.85 3.82
N GLU A 311 16.01 18.90 4.51
CA GLU A 311 17.26 18.29 4.03
C GLU A 311 17.31 16.79 4.21
N ALA A 312 16.75 16.27 5.31
CA ALA A 312 16.69 14.84 5.57
C ALA A 312 15.77 14.09 4.58
N ASP A 313 14.78 14.80 4.02
CA ASP A 313 13.83 14.25 3.07
C ASP A 313 14.41 14.02 1.69
N MET A 314 15.17 14.98 1.18
CA MET A 314 15.86 14.86 -0.10
C MET A 314 16.76 13.63 -0.11
N GLN A 315 17.48 13.39 0.99
CA GLN A 315 18.37 12.26 1.14
C GLN A 315 17.59 10.94 1.30
N ALA A 316 16.50 10.92 2.06
CA ALA A 316 15.65 9.74 2.23
C ALA A 316 14.96 9.34 0.92
N LEU A 317 14.42 10.30 0.17
CA LEU A 317 13.84 10.05 -1.15
C LEU A 317 14.91 9.62 -2.16
N ALA A 318 16.10 10.23 -2.15
CA ALA A 318 17.18 9.84 -3.04
C ALA A 318 17.79 8.46 -2.75
N THR A 319 17.59 7.93 -1.55
CA THR A 319 18.24 6.69 -1.07
C THR A 319 17.26 5.55 -0.79
N LYS A 320 16.07 5.53 -1.43
CA LYS A 320 15.11 4.43 -1.25
C LYS A 320 15.78 3.08 -1.42
N LYS A 321 15.64 2.21 -0.41
CA LYS A 321 16.27 0.89 -0.40
C LYS A 321 15.46 -0.08 -1.27
N MET A 322 16.12 -0.69 -2.24
CA MET A 322 15.59 -1.76 -3.07
C MET A 322 16.30 -3.06 -2.72
N GLY A 323 15.55 -4.08 -2.36
CA GLY A 323 16.08 -5.38 -1.98
C GLY A 323 15.63 -6.46 -2.94
N ILE A 324 16.51 -7.40 -3.30
CA ILE A 324 16.18 -8.60 -4.08
C ILE A 324 16.28 -9.81 -3.18
N ILE A 325 15.23 -10.62 -3.19
CA ILE A 325 15.18 -11.96 -2.59
C ILE A 325 15.05 -12.96 -3.73
N PHE A 326 16.08 -13.78 -3.92
CA PHE A 326 16.01 -14.88 -4.87
C PHE A 326 15.18 -16.04 -4.30
N ASN A 327 14.18 -16.45 -5.03
CA ASN A 327 13.28 -17.52 -4.59
C ASN A 327 13.25 -18.66 -5.63
N ARG A 328 12.96 -19.87 -5.16
CA ARG A 328 12.90 -21.09 -5.96
C ARG A 328 14.21 -21.47 -6.65
N CYS A 329 15.34 -21.12 -6.04
CA CYS A 329 16.63 -21.56 -6.54
C CYS A 329 16.70 -23.08 -6.52
N GLN A 330 16.94 -23.68 -7.68
CA GLN A 330 17.21 -25.10 -7.83
C GLN A 330 18.72 -25.34 -7.87
N ASP A 331 19.45 -24.47 -8.57
CA ASP A 331 20.89 -24.50 -8.69
C ASP A 331 21.46 -23.09 -8.40
N THR A 332 22.64 -23.05 -7.80
CA THR A 332 23.38 -21.80 -7.51
C THR A 332 23.83 -21.06 -8.76
N ASN A 333 23.95 -21.75 -9.90
CA ASN A 333 24.33 -21.18 -11.19
C ASN A 333 23.23 -20.24 -11.76
N GLU A 334 22.00 -20.37 -11.31
CA GLU A 334 20.89 -19.51 -11.74
C GLU A 334 21.07 -18.06 -11.26
N ILE A 335 21.75 -17.85 -10.11
CA ILE A 335 21.93 -16.52 -9.53
C ILE A 335 22.89 -15.66 -10.36
N PRO A 336 24.13 -16.11 -10.70
CA PRO A 336 25.01 -15.37 -11.59
C PRO A 336 24.34 -15.00 -12.92
N LEU A 337 23.65 -15.94 -13.54
CA LEU A 337 22.92 -15.71 -14.79
C LEU A 337 21.86 -14.59 -14.61
N CYS A 338 21.08 -14.63 -13.53
CA CYS A 338 20.10 -13.59 -13.22
C CYS A 338 20.75 -12.23 -12.99
N LEU A 339 21.88 -12.18 -12.28
CA LEU A 339 22.61 -10.95 -12.01
C LEU A 339 23.21 -10.34 -13.27
N ASP A 340 23.76 -11.16 -14.15
CA ASP A 340 24.34 -10.71 -15.42
C ASP A 340 23.25 -10.15 -16.34
N GLN A 341 22.12 -10.83 -16.47
CA GLN A 341 20.96 -10.33 -17.22
C GLN A 341 20.42 -9.02 -16.63
N LEU A 342 20.39 -8.88 -15.30
CA LEU A 342 19.94 -7.66 -14.66
C LEU A 342 20.91 -6.50 -14.90
N ARG A 343 22.21 -6.73 -14.84
CA ARG A 343 23.24 -5.72 -15.15
C ARG A 343 23.14 -5.27 -16.60
N GLU A 344 23.16 -6.21 -17.53
CA GLU A 344 23.02 -5.95 -18.97
C GLU A 344 21.77 -5.13 -19.25
N TYR A 345 20.66 -5.51 -18.65
CA TYR A 345 19.40 -4.79 -18.82
C TYR A 345 19.47 -3.34 -18.29
N LEU A 346 20.05 -3.12 -17.12
CA LEU A 346 20.23 -1.78 -16.57
C LEU A 346 21.24 -0.94 -17.35
N GLU A 347 22.27 -1.57 -17.95
CA GLU A 347 23.25 -0.93 -18.83
C GLU A 347 22.61 -0.45 -20.13
N THR A 348 21.76 -1.28 -20.76
CA THR A 348 21.03 -0.89 -21.99
C THR A 348 20.11 0.32 -21.79
N LEU A 349 19.74 0.61 -20.56
CA LEU A 349 18.87 1.74 -20.17
C LEU A 349 19.64 2.92 -19.56
N ASP A 350 20.98 2.89 -19.58
CA ASP A 350 21.85 3.88 -18.92
C ASP A 350 21.58 4.06 -17.42
N LYS A 351 21.02 3.02 -16.75
CA LYS A 351 20.61 3.06 -15.34
C LYS A 351 21.57 2.32 -14.40
N TYR A 352 22.48 1.51 -14.93
CA TYR A 352 23.34 0.66 -14.10
C TYR A 352 24.15 1.46 -13.07
N GLU A 353 24.88 2.48 -13.51
CA GLU A 353 25.72 3.30 -12.62
C GLU A 353 24.91 3.98 -11.50
N LYS A 354 23.69 4.39 -11.80
CA LYS A 354 22.78 5.05 -10.83
C LYS A 354 22.25 4.09 -9.77
N TYR A 355 22.00 2.82 -10.13
CA TYR A 355 21.28 1.86 -9.29
C TYR A 355 22.13 0.73 -8.74
N LYS A 356 23.32 0.44 -9.28
CA LYS A 356 24.19 -0.68 -8.85
C LYS A 356 24.47 -0.72 -7.35
N GLY A 357 24.66 0.44 -6.71
CA GLY A 357 24.87 0.57 -5.26
C GLY A 357 23.59 0.64 -4.43
N ARG A 358 22.41 0.76 -5.06
CA ARG A 358 21.11 0.94 -4.39
C ARG A 358 20.27 -0.34 -4.39
N ILE A 359 20.58 -1.29 -5.25
CA ILE A 359 19.94 -2.60 -5.32
C ILE A 359 20.73 -3.55 -4.45
N HIS A 360 20.15 -3.92 -3.31
CA HIS A 360 20.74 -4.80 -2.32
C HIS A 360 20.25 -6.23 -2.51
N LEU A 361 21.15 -7.19 -2.40
CA LEU A 361 20.82 -8.61 -2.44
C LEU A 361 20.62 -9.07 -0.99
N ILE A 362 19.37 -9.36 -0.62
CA ILE A 362 18.95 -9.55 0.77
C ILE A 362 18.99 -11.00 1.18
N GLY A 363 18.64 -11.91 0.29
CA GLY A 363 18.63 -13.32 0.64
C GLY A 363 18.28 -14.25 -0.51
N LEU A 364 18.36 -15.53 -0.19
CA LEU A 364 18.14 -16.63 -1.11
C LEU A 364 17.32 -17.75 -0.47
N LEU A 365 16.29 -18.20 -1.14
CA LEU A 365 15.48 -19.35 -0.75
C LEU A 365 15.51 -20.43 -1.84
N PRO A 366 15.80 -21.69 -1.45
CA PRO A 366 15.80 -22.81 -2.38
C PRO A 366 14.36 -23.22 -2.74
N SER A 367 14.23 -23.91 -3.86
CA SER A 367 13.03 -24.69 -4.14
C SER A 367 12.90 -25.81 -3.10
N ASN A 368 11.86 -25.79 -2.28
CA ASN A 368 11.69 -26.74 -1.18
C ASN A 368 10.23 -27.18 -1.04
N LYS A 369 10.02 -28.50 -0.97
CA LYS A 369 8.69 -29.10 -0.82
C LYS A 369 8.02 -28.73 0.52
N VAL A 370 8.82 -28.46 1.57
CA VAL A 370 8.29 -28.06 2.90
C VAL A 370 7.45 -26.80 2.78
N ILE A 371 7.83 -25.83 1.93
CA ILE A 371 7.08 -24.60 1.73
C ILE A 371 5.64 -24.88 1.26
N ASN A 372 5.46 -25.77 0.30
CA ASN A 372 4.13 -26.13 -0.20
C ASN A 372 3.32 -26.91 0.83
N ILE A 373 3.98 -27.83 1.57
CA ILE A 373 3.30 -28.63 2.60
C ILE A 373 2.82 -27.75 3.74
N THR A 374 3.63 -26.80 4.20
CA THR A 374 3.28 -25.91 5.31
C THR A 374 2.16 -24.95 4.92
N ASN A 375 2.21 -24.35 3.73
CA ASN A 375 1.15 -23.47 3.24
C ASN A 375 -0.22 -24.22 3.19
N ASN A 376 -0.23 -25.48 2.70
CA ASN A 376 -1.46 -26.28 2.63
C ASN A 376 -1.99 -26.69 4.01
N ARG A 377 -1.15 -26.66 5.04
CA ARG A 377 -1.52 -27.01 6.43
C ARG A 377 -1.82 -25.80 7.31
N GLY A 378 -1.76 -24.60 6.78
CA GLY A 378 -1.93 -23.38 7.57
C GLY A 378 -0.83 -23.14 8.59
N THR A 379 0.39 -23.63 8.34
CA THR A 379 1.54 -23.48 9.23
C THR A 379 2.72 -22.82 8.51
N LEU A 380 3.59 -22.15 9.25
CA LEU A 380 4.76 -21.52 8.66
C LEU A 380 5.89 -22.53 8.46
N PHE A 381 6.62 -22.43 7.36
CA PHE A 381 7.85 -23.21 7.21
C PHE A 381 8.95 -22.70 8.14
N TYR A 382 8.84 -21.47 8.61
CA TYR A 382 9.71 -20.86 9.60
C TYR A 382 9.86 -21.71 10.87
N ASP A 383 8.78 -22.35 11.32
CA ASP A 383 8.79 -23.23 12.49
C ASP A 383 9.13 -24.68 12.19
N LYS A 384 9.05 -25.10 10.94
CA LYS A 384 9.11 -26.52 10.54
C LYS A 384 10.45 -26.92 9.93
N ASP A 385 11.21 -25.98 9.40
CA ASP A 385 12.50 -26.27 8.75
C ASP A 385 13.57 -25.27 9.21
N LYS A 386 14.46 -25.72 10.10
CA LYS A 386 15.53 -24.89 10.67
C LYS A 386 16.44 -24.23 9.64
N LYS A 387 16.65 -24.86 8.47
CA LYS A 387 17.49 -24.27 7.42
C LYS A 387 16.78 -23.13 6.72
N LEU A 388 15.48 -23.29 6.47
CA LEU A 388 14.65 -22.22 5.90
C LEU A 388 14.46 -21.09 6.91
N SER A 389 14.24 -21.42 8.21
CA SER A 389 14.14 -20.43 9.29
C SER A 389 15.38 -19.55 9.35
N ASN A 390 16.57 -20.14 9.37
CA ASN A 390 17.82 -19.38 9.41
C ASN A 390 17.96 -18.41 8.22
N ARG A 391 17.48 -18.80 7.03
CA ARG A 391 17.50 -17.92 5.86
C ARG A 391 16.52 -16.76 5.98
N ILE A 392 15.33 -17.02 6.50
CA ILE A 392 14.36 -15.97 6.78
C ILE A 392 14.85 -15.04 7.88
N ASP A 393 15.53 -15.54 8.92
CA ASP A 393 16.14 -14.72 9.96
C ASP A 393 17.18 -13.74 9.39
N ILE A 394 17.97 -14.19 8.42
CA ILE A 394 18.96 -13.36 7.74
C ILE A 394 18.25 -12.26 6.93
N ILE A 395 17.19 -12.64 6.19
CA ILE A 395 16.37 -11.69 5.46
C ILE A 395 15.75 -10.66 6.43
N ALA A 396 15.15 -11.12 7.53
CA ALA A 396 14.55 -10.27 8.55
C ALA A 396 15.58 -9.32 9.17
N LYS A 397 16.75 -9.81 9.59
CA LYS A 397 17.85 -8.98 10.10
C LYS A 397 18.29 -7.94 9.07
N SER A 398 18.39 -8.34 7.80
CA SER A 398 18.72 -7.41 6.73
C SER A 398 17.67 -6.32 6.54
N ILE A 399 16.42 -6.56 6.89
CA ILE A 399 15.34 -5.58 6.81
C ILE A 399 15.39 -4.60 7.99
N ILE A 400 15.53 -5.11 9.21
CA ILE A 400 15.44 -4.29 10.44
C ILE A 400 16.73 -3.55 10.76
N ASP A 401 17.89 -4.06 10.39
CA ASP A 401 19.18 -3.44 10.64
C ASP A 401 19.58 -2.53 9.46
N SER A 402 19.49 -1.23 9.68
CA SER A 402 19.89 -0.23 8.69
C SER A 402 21.40 -0.26 8.38
N ASN A 403 22.22 -0.79 9.30
CA ASN A 403 23.67 -0.84 9.20
C ASN A 403 24.18 -2.19 8.67
N ALA A 404 23.30 -3.16 8.43
CA ALA A 404 23.69 -4.45 7.88
C ALA A 404 24.41 -4.28 6.55
N THR A 405 25.65 -4.75 6.46
CA THR A 405 26.43 -4.75 5.22
C THR A 405 25.82 -5.78 4.29
N ARG A 406 25.22 -5.32 3.20
CA ARG A 406 24.58 -6.16 2.19
C ARG A 406 25.35 -6.09 0.89
N PRO A 407 25.51 -7.19 0.18
CA PRO A 407 26.04 -7.12 -1.18
C PRO A 407 25.06 -6.34 -2.08
N THR A 408 25.61 -5.56 -2.99
CA THR A 408 24.85 -4.81 -4.01
C THR A 408 25.25 -5.29 -5.40
N LEU A 409 24.56 -4.85 -6.44
CA LEU A 409 24.93 -5.15 -7.82
C LEU A 409 26.32 -4.62 -8.22
N ALA A 410 26.93 -3.72 -7.43
CA ALA A 410 28.29 -3.23 -7.66
C ALA A 410 29.36 -4.28 -7.39
N TYR A 411 29.07 -5.35 -6.63
CA TYR A 411 29.98 -6.45 -6.35
C TYR A 411 30.00 -7.44 -7.52
N SER A 412 31.12 -8.15 -7.69
CA SER A 412 31.20 -9.27 -8.62
C SER A 412 30.27 -10.44 -8.21
N ASN A 413 29.89 -11.30 -9.14
CA ASN A 413 29.06 -12.47 -8.84
C ASN A 413 29.67 -13.37 -7.76
N ALA A 414 31.00 -13.55 -7.77
CA ALA A 414 31.72 -14.34 -6.78
C ALA A 414 31.63 -13.73 -5.38
N GLU A 415 31.80 -12.42 -5.25
CA GLU A 415 31.67 -11.72 -3.98
C GLU A 415 30.26 -11.74 -3.46
N ILE A 416 29.25 -11.56 -4.35
CA ILE A 416 27.84 -11.65 -3.97
C ILE A 416 27.51 -13.03 -3.43
N LEU A 417 27.90 -14.08 -4.16
CA LEU A 417 27.66 -15.45 -3.73
C LEU A 417 28.35 -15.75 -2.41
N SER A 418 29.64 -15.38 -2.26
CA SER A 418 30.37 -15.56 -1.00
C SER A 418 29.66 -14.90 0.18
N LYS A 419 29.22 -13.64 0.02
CA LYS A 419 28.51 -12.93 1.08
C LYS A 419 27.13 -13.53 1.41
N LEU A 420 26.38 -13.99 0.41
CA LEU A 420 25.11 -14.70 0.62
C LEU A 420 25.34 -16.05 1.30
N GLU A 421 26.44 -16.74 1.03
CA GLU A 421 26.84 -18.00 1.65
C GLU A 421 27.27 -17.83 3.11
N GLU A 422 28.12 -16.85 3.38
CA GLU A 422 28.54 -16.50 4.74
C GLU A 422 27.33 -16.22 5.63
N GLN A 423 26.35 -15.52 5.09
CA GLN A 423 25.10 -15.23 5.77
C GLN A 423 24.25 -16.48 6.00
N THR A 424 24.25 -17.44 5.08
CA THR A 424 23.36 -18.62 5.16
C THR A 424 23.99 -19.84 5.85
N GLY A 425 25.29 -19.79 6.17
CA GLY A 425 26.01 -20.92 6.77
C GLY A 425 26.06 -22.17 5.86
N LEU A 426 25.79 -21.99 4.58
CA LEU A 426 25.82 -23.08 3.60
C LEU A 426 27.15 -23.08 2.88
N GLY A 427 27.85 -24.20 2.95
CA GLY A 427 29.13 -24.40 2.26
C GLY A 427 28.98 -24.56 0.73
N ILE A 428 28.30 -23.58 0.07
CA ILE A 428 28.19 -23.53 -1.39
C ILE A 428 29.57 -23.24 -2.01
N GLY A 429 30.45 -22.53 -1.28
CA GLY A 429 31.83 -22.22 -1.70
C GLY A 429 32.70 -23.43 -2.02
N ARG A 430 32.37 -24.60 -1.44
CA ARG A 430 33.09 -25.84 -1.80
C ARG A 430 32.75 -26.36 -3.20
N ALA A 431 31.60 -26.02 -3.76
CA ALA A 431 31.23 -26.38 -5.12
C ALA A 431 31.94 -25.48 -6.15
N PHE A 432 32.07 -24.17 -5.87
CA PHE A 432 32.73 -23.21 -6.78
C PHE A 432 34.26 -23.35 -6.82
N SER A 433 34.91 -23.67 -5.70
CA SER A 433 36.32 -23.94 -5.70
C SER A 433 36.68 -25.16 -6.55
N ARG A 434 35.76 -26.12 -6.70
CA ARG A 434 35.94 -27.27 -7.62
C ARG A 434 35.75 -26.90 -9.10
N ILE A 435 34.81 -25.94 -9.39
CA ILE A 435 34.59 -25.50 -10.78
C ILE A 435 35.72 -24.55 -11.23
N ALA A 436 36.18 -23.62 -10.38
CA ALA A 436 37.31 -22.76 -10.66
C ALA A 436 38.62 -23.54 -10.84
N SER A 437 38.80 -24.63 -10.09
CA SER A 437 39.96 -25.53 -10.24
C SER A 437 39.83 -26.51 -11.43
N SER A 438 38.67 -26.63 -12.08
CA SER A 438 38.48 -27.43 -13.29
C SER A 438 38.53 -26.62 -14.57
N LEU A 439 38.58 -25.28 -14.46
CA LEU A 439 38.71 -24.33 -15.58
C LEU A 439 40.09 -23.63 -15.63
N SER A 440 40.95 -23.92 -14.68
CA SER A 440 42.36 -23.60 -14.64
C SER A 440 43.18 -24.86 -15.07
#